data_8d1f8779aa90531a9ab9fc3b7f933785
#
_entry.id   8d1f8779aa90531a9ab9fc3b7f933785
#
_cell.length_a   1.000
_cell.length_b   1.000
_cell.length_c   1.000
_cell.angle_alpha   90.00
_cell.angle_beta   90.00
_cell.angle_gamma   90.00
#
_symmetry.space_group_name_H-M   'P 1'
#
loop_
_entity.id
_entity.type
_entity.pdbx_description
1 polymer ?
#
loop_
_entity_poly.entity_id
_entity_poly.type
_entity_poly.pdbx_seq_one_letter_code
_entity_poly.pdbx_strand_id
1 'polypeptide(L)'
;DLFVSIHADAFTKPSAHGASVYALSLKGATSATAQYLADSENAADLIGGVAVTEGDAVLMDVLADLSMTATLDASLRIGALVLEQLSKVARLHKRQVEQAAFTVLQSADVPSILIETGFISNPDEAERLASPIYQDKVARAIRRGIQSWFARQPPPGTLLAWQREQGAREVTIA
;
A
#
# COMPACT_ATOMS: atom_id res chain seq x y z
N ASP A 1 3.51 9.51 8.66
CA ASP A 1 2.13 9.05 8.50
C ASP A 1 2.06 7.98 7.41
N LEU A 2 0.99 7.80 6.67
CA LEU A 2 0.83 6.74 5.68
C LEU A 2 -0.15 7.20 4.60
N PHE A 3 0.18 6.96 3.33
CA PHE A 3 -0.75 7.07 2.21
C PHE A 3 -1.24 5.68 1.79
N VAL A 4 -2.55 5.55 1.54
CA VAL A 4 -3.17 4.31 1.08
C VAL A 4 -4.12 4.61 -0.06
N SER A 5 -3.81 4.08 -1.25
CA SER A 5 -4.72 4.04 -2.40
C SER A 5 -5.50 2.73 -2.40
N ILE A 6 -6.81 2.77 -2.64
CA ILE A 6 -7.68 1.58 -2.64
C ILE A 6 -8.39 1.50 -3.98
N HIS A 7 -8.16 0.40 -4.68
CA HIS A 7 -8.57 0.15 -6.04
C HIS A 7 -9.40 -1.13 -6.20
N ALA A 8 -10.10 -1.21 -7.31
CA ALA A 8 -10.75 -2.42 -7.84
C ALA A 8 -10.76 -2.30 -9.38
N ASP A 9 -9.62 -2.59 -9.99
CA ASP A 9 -9.39 -2.32 -11.41
C ASP A 9 -9.92 -3.41 -12.35
N ALA A 10 -10.05 -3.08 -13.62
CA ALA A 10 -10.24 -4.06 -14.67
C ALA A 10 -8.89 -4.59 -15.16
N PHE A 11 -8.83 -5.89 -15.42
CA PHE A 11 -7.67 -6.52 -16.06
C PHE A 11 -8.05 -7.13 -17.40
N THR A 12 -7.08 -7.25 -18.31
CA THR A 12 -7.32 -7.77 -19.68
C THR A 12 -7.85 -9.19 -19.72
N LYS A 13 -7.59 -9.98 -18.67
CA LYS A 13 -8.08 -11.36 -18.55
C LYS A 13 -9.21 -11.42 -17.52
N PRO A 14 -10.46 -11.76 -17.91
CA PRO A 14 -11.58 -11.90 -16.97
C PRO A 14 -11.37 -12.99 -15.89
N SER A 15 -10.37 -13.87 -16.07
CA SER A 15 -10.01 -14.86 -15.07
C SER A 15 -9.11 -14.32 -13.97
N ALA A 16 -8.63 -13.07 -14.06
CA ALA A 16 -7.88 -12.43 -12.98
C ALA A 16 -8.78 -12.29 -11.75
N HIS A 17 -8.26 -12.60 -10.59
CA HIS A 17 -9.01 -12.58 -9.34
C HIS A 17 -8.07 -12.44 -8.14
N GLY A 18 -8.64 -12.01 -7.02
CA GLY A 18 -7.96 -11.92 -5.73
C GLY A 18 -7.35 -10.55 -5.45
N ALA A 19 -7.20 -10.25 -4.17
CA ALA A 19 -6.62 -9.02 -3.69
C ALA A 19 -5.09 -9.03 -3.81
N SER A 20 -4.51 -7.85 -4.00
CA SER A 20 -3.06 -7.61 -4.02
C SER A 20 -2.71 -6.36 -3.22
N VAL A 21 -1.46 -6.25 -2.81
CA VAL A 21 -0.89 -5.02 -2.25
C VAL A 21 0.38 -4.68 -3.02
N TYR A 22 0.49 -3.41 -3.40
CA TYR A 22 1.61 -2.87 -4.16
C TYR A 22 2.33 -1.79 -3.37
N ALA A 23 3.64 -1.72 -3.55
CA ALA A 23 4.50 -0.63 -3.14
C ALA A 23 5.26 -0.07 -4.36
N LEU A 24 5.79 1.13 -4.22
CA LEU A 24 6.59 1.75 -5.26
C LEU A 24 7.87 0.94 -5.56
N SER A 25 8.27 0.88 -6.82
CA SER A 25 9.59 0.45 -7.27
C SER A 25 10.18 1.46 -8.25
N LEU A 26 11.41 1.83 -8.02
CA LEU A 26 12.22 2.63 -8.96
C LEU A 26 13.04 1.75 -9.92
N LYS A 27 13.03 0.43 -9.74
CA LYS A 27 13.85 -0.53 -10.48
C LYS A 27 13.07 -1.41 -11.46
N GLY A 28 11.77 -1.12 -11.64
CA GLY A 28 10.86 -1.89 -12.49
C GLY A 28 9.86 -2.73 -11.70
N ALA A 29 8.95 -3.40 -12.41
CA ALA A 29 7.86 -4.15 -11.82
C ALA A 29 8.28 -5.59 -11.46
N THR A 30 7.70 -6.11 -10.38
CA THR A 30 7.93 -7.49 -9.91
C THR A 30 7.17 -8.53 -10.73
N SER A 31 6.14 -8.12 -11.47
CA SER A 31 5.38 -8.98 -12.37
C SER A 31 4.78 -8.21 -13.54
N ALA A 32 4.37 -8.94 -14.60
CA ALA A 32 3.66 -8.33 -15.73
C ALA A 32 2.30 -7.75 -15.32
N THR A 33 1.63 -8.32 -14.32
CA THR A 33 0.39 -7.77 -13.77
C THR A 33 0.65 -6.44 -13.06
N ALA A 34 1.70 -6.37 -12.22
CA ALA A 34 2.10 -5.14 -11.54
C ALA A 34 2.47 -4.04 -12.54
N GLN A 35 3.20 -4.37 -13.61
CA GLN A 35 3.52 -3.43 -14.67
C GLN A 35 2.27 -2.89 -15.36
N TYR A 36 1.38 -3.78 -15.78
CA TYR A 36 0.13 -3.39 -16.46
C TYR A 36 -0.73 -2.45 -15.59
N LEU A 37 -0.89 -2.78 -14.31
CA LEU A 37 -1.70 -1.95 -13.39
C LEU A 37 -1.04 -0.58 -13.16
N ALA A 38 0.28 -0.52 -12.99
CA ALA A 38 0.98 0.75 -12.87
C ALA A 38 0.86 1.61 -14.13
N ASP A 39 0.99 1.03 -15.31
CA ASP A 39 0.83 1.74 -16.57
C ASP A 39 -0.61 2.27 -16.75
N SER A 40 -1.61 1.47 -16.37
CA SER A 40 -3.02 1.85 -16.42
C SER A 40 -3.35 2.99 -15.46
N GLU A 41 -2.90 2.91 -14.23
CA GLU A 41 -3.10 3.92 -13.19
C GLU A 41 -2.41 5.24 -13.55
N ASN A 42 -1.14 5.17 -13.93
CA ASN A 42 -0.37 6.35 -14.35
C ASN A 42 -1.01 7.06 -15.57
N ALA A 43 -1.61 6.29 -16.49
CA ALA A 43 -2.34 6.88 -17.62
C ALA A 43 -3.64 7.58 -17.18
N ALA A 44 -4.35 7.04 -16.19
CA ALA A 44 -5.55 7.65 -15.62
C ALA A 44 -5.23 8.97 -14.88
N ASP A 45 -4.14 9.00 -14.12
CA ASP A 45 -3.65 10.19 -13.40
C ASP A 45 -3.34 11.34 -14.36
N LEU A 46 -2.73 11.05 -15.52
CA LEU A 46 -2.45 12.07 -16.55
C LEU A 46 -3.74 12.72 -17.10
N ILE A 47 -4.80 11.92 -17.27
CA ILE A 47 -6.13 12.45 -17.72
C ILE A 47 -6.76 13.30 -16.60
N GLY A 48 -6.54 12.94 -15.33
CA GLY A 48 -7.00 13.67 -14.15
C GLY A 48 -6.28 15.00 -13.90
N GLY A 49 -5.25 15.34 -14.67
CA GLY A 49 -4.51 16.60 -14.59
C GLY A 49 -3.48 16.63 -13.44
N VAL A 50 -3.09 15.49 -12.90
CA VAL A 50 -1.98 15.38 -11.94
C VAL A 50 -0.67 15.47 -12.74
N ALA A 51 -0.11 16.69 -12.89
CA ALA A 51 1.21 16.87 -13.45
C ALA A 51 2.26 16.53 -12.39
N VAL A 52 3.11 15.55 -12.67
CA VAL A 52 4.33 15.32 -11.89
C VAL A 52 5.29 16.46 -12.21
N THR A 53 5.45 17.43 -11.30
CA THR A 53 6.48 18.45 -11.41
C THR A 53 7.83 17.82 -11.13
N GLU A 54 8.71 17.79 -12.14
CA GLU A 54 10.13 17.48 -11.93
C GLU A 54 10.74 18.58 -11.05
N GLY A 55 10.98 18.26 -9.78
CA GLY A 55 11.64 19.18 -8.84
C GLY A 55 13.16 19.17 -9.05
N ASP A 56 13.79 20.32 -8.84
CA ASP A 56 15.23 20.58 -8.98
C ASP A 56 16.12 19.52 -8.30
N ALA A 57 16.86 18.76 -9.13
CA ALA A 57 17.43 17.44 -8.80
C ALA A 57 18.87 17.45 -8.25
N VAL A 58 19.54 18.55 -7.93
CA VAL A 58 21.03 18.53 -7.82
C VAL A 58 21.61 18.57 -6.39
N LEU A 59 20.83 18.92 -5.35
CA LEU A 59 21.35 18.96 -3.96
C LEU A 59 20.66 18.01 -2.98
N MET A 60 19.68 17.25 -3.42
CA MET A 60 18.86 16.35 -2.61
C MET A 60 19.24 14.85 -2.75
N ASP A 61 20.17 14.50 -3.63
CA ASP A 61 20.36 13.12 -4.09
C ASP A 61 20.72 12.11 -2.99
N VAL A 62 21.62 12.41 -2.07
CA VAL A 62 22.10 11.40 -1.10
C VAL A 62 21.19 11.27 0.11
N LEU A 63 20.69 12.38 0.66
CA LEU A 63 19.72 12.35 1.78
C LEU A 63 18.34 11.94 1.32
N ALA A 64 17.95 12.33 0.11
CA ALA A 64 16.72 11.88 -0.54
C ALA A 64 16.75 10.37 -0.83
N ASP A 65 17.88 9.83 -1.26
CA ASP A 65 18.04 8.40 -1.53
C ASP A 65 17.92 7.54 -0.26
N LEU A 66 18.51 7.99 0.86
CA LEU A 66 18.36 7.31 2.15
C LEU A 66 16.94 7.42 2.70
N SER A 67 16.32 8.60 2.61
CA SER A 67 14.92 8.80 3.03
C SER A 67 13.96 7.95 2.19
N MET A 68 14.13 7.97 0.87
CA MET A 68 13.34 7.17 -0.06
C MET A 68 13.50 5.66 0.24
N THR A 69 14.72 5.19 0.51
CA THR A 69 14.98 3.78 0.84
C THR A 69 14.24 3.38 2.12
N ALA A 70 14.29 4.20 3.17
CA ALA A 70 13.57 3.95 4.42
C ALA A 70 12.05 3.96 4.22
N THR A 71 11.54 4.88 3.41
CA THR A 71 10.12 4.99 3.06
C THR A 71 9.62 3.79 2.27
N LEU A 72 10.42 3.32 1.30
CA LEU A 72 10.10 2.10 0.54
C LEU A 72 10.10 0.84 1.43
N ASP A 73 11.07 0.69 2.32
CA ASP A 73 11.11 -0.43 3.27
C ASP A 73 9.88 -0.40 4.21
N ALA A 74 9.52 0.77 4.73
CA ALA A 74 8.30 0.93 5.53
C ALA A 74 7.04 0.56 4.73
N SER A 75 6.92 0.99 3.48
CA SER A 75 5.81 0.66 2.58
C SER A 75 5.68 -0.86 2.39
N LEU A 76 6.79 -1.55 2.13
CA LEU A 76 6.80 -3.01 1.98
C LEU A 76 6.36 -3.73 3.26
N ARG A 77 6.82 -3.27 4.43
CA ARG A 77 6.45 -3.87 5.72
C ARG A 77 4.99 -3.63 6.07
N ILE A 78 4.47 -2.43 5.84
CA ILE A 78 3.04 -2.11 6.02
C ILE A 78 2.21 -2.96 5.06
N GLY A 79 2.61 -3.00 3.79
CA GLY A 79 1.95 -3.79 2.76
C GLY A 79 1.86 -5.27 3.13
N ALA A 80 2.93 -5.84 3.67
CA ALA A 80 2.95 -7.23 4.12
C ALA A 80 1.97 -7.51 5.27
N LEU A 81 1.86 -6.60 6.25
CA LEU A 81 0.89 -6.72 7.34
C LEU A 81 -0.56 -6.60 6.85
N VAL A 82 -0.81 -5.69 5.89
CA VAL A 82 -2.13 -5.55 5.28
C VAL A 82 -2.47 -6.80 4.47
N LEU A 83 -1.55 -7.31 3.64
CA LEU A 83 -1.73 -8.50 2.83
C LEU A 83 -2.01 -9.74 3.70
N GLU A 84 -1.31 -9.88 4.83
CA GLU A 84 -1.57 -10.94 5.81
C GLU A 84 -3.01 -10.90 6.33
N GLN A 85 -3.54 -9.71 6.64
CA GLN A 85 -4.91 -9.60 7.12
C GLN A 85 -5.94 -9.81 6.00
N LEU A 86 -5.65 -9.34 4.78
CA LEU A 86 -6.49 -9.58 3.62
C LEU A 86 -6.60 -11.08 3.30
N SER A 87 -5.52 -11.86 3.46
CA SER A 87 -5.53 -13.30 3.22
C SER A 87 -6.55 -14.08 4.07
N LYS A 88 -7.00 -13.51 5.18
CA LYS A 88 -7.99 -14.12 6.09
C LYS A 88 -9.44 -13.91 5.65
N VAL A 89 -9.69 -12.98 4.72
CA VAL A 89 -11.04 -12.56 4.31
C VAL A 89 -11.26 -12.57 2.79
N ALA A 90 -10.19 -12.55 2.02
CA ALA A 90 -10.18 -12.53 0.56
C ALA A 90 -9.19 -13.54 0.00
N ARG A 91 -9.45 -14.04 -1.22
CA ARG A 91 -8.44 -14.74 -2.00
C ARG A 91 -7.36 -13.72 -2.39
N LEU A 92 -6.11 -14.13 -2.35
CA LEU A 92 -5.01 -13.28 -2.81
C LEU A 92 -4.65 -13.61 -4.26
N HIS A 93 -4.39 -12.56 -5.06
CA HIS A 93 -3.80 -12.70 -6.40
C HIS A 93 -2.32 -13.12 -6.28
N LYS A 94 -1.58 -12.48 -5.37
CA LYS A 94 -0.20 -12.82 -5.01
C LYS A 94 -0.06 -12.91 -3.49
N ARG A 95 0.84 -13.78 -3.04
CA ARG A 95 1.08 -14.02 -1.60
C ARG A 95 2.13 -13.11 -0.99
N GLN A 96 2.68 -12.20 -1.76
CA GLN A 96 3.67 -11.20 -1.34
C GLN A 96 3.30 -9.84 -1.91
N VAL A 97 3.81 -8.79 -1.28
CA VAL A 97 3.67 -7.42 -1.79
C VAL A 97 4.40 -7.35 -3.12
N GLU A 98 3.72 -6.87 -4.14
CA GLU A 98 4.31 -6.62 -5.45
C GLU A 98 4.78 -5.16 -5.55
N GLN A 99 5.60 -4.86 -6.54
CA GLN A 99 6.16 -3.53 -6.74
C GLN A 99 6.11 -3.15 -8.22
N ALA A 100 5.82 -1.88 -8.49
CA ALA A 100 5.94 -1.25 -9.80
C ALA A 100 6.08 0.27 -9.68
N ALA A 101 6.25 0.96 -10.80
CA ALA A 101 6.43 2.41 -10.85
C ALA A 101 5.09 3.16 -10.81
N PHE A 102 4.33 3.00 -9.73
CA PHE A 102 3.08 3.73 -9.52
C PHE A 102 3.37 5.20 -9.18
N THR A 103 2.93 6.13 -10.01
CA THR A 103 3.13 7.57 -9.80
C THR A 103 2.44 8.04 -8.52
N VAL A 104 1.23 7.57 -8.24
CA VAL A 104 0.46 7.91 -7.03
C VAL A 104 1.16 7.53 -5.72
N LEU A 105 2.11 6.60 -5.76
CA LEU A 105 2.89 6.16 -4.59
C LEU A 105 4.24 6.87 -4.44
N GLN A 106 4.56 7.82 -5.31
CA GLN A 106 5.83 8.55 -5.26
C GLN A 106 5.81 9.57 -4.13
N SER A 107 6.50 9.24 -3.04
CA SER A 107 6.74 10.13 -1.92
C SER A 107 8.11 9.82 -1.31
N ALA A 108 8.89 10.85 -1.03
CA ALA A 108 10.23 10.69 -0.43
C ALA A 108 10.17 10.40 1.08
N ASP A 109 9.10 10.82 1.76
CA ASP A 109 9.00 10.85 3.22
C ASP A 109 7.73 10.19 3.79
N VAL A 110 6.74 9.86 2.94
CA VAL A 110 5.50 9.21 3.37
C VAL A 110 5.42 7.79 2.82
N PRO A 111 5.47 6.74 3.68
CA PRO A 111 5.20 5.37 3.27
C PRO A 111 3.86 5.27 2.54
N SER A 112 3.84 4.57 1.41
CA SER A 112 2.71 4.56 0.49
C SER A 112 2.45 3.16 -0.02
N ILE A 113 1.19 2.72 -0.02
CA ILE A 113 0.75 1.43 -0.58
C ILE A 113 -0.50 1.61 -1.43
N LEU A 114 -0.63 0.77 -2.47
CA LEU A 114 -1.85 0.61 -3.25
C LEU A 114 -2.41 -0.79 -2.99
N ILE A 115 -3.71 -0.87 -2.76
CA ILE A 115 -4.42 -2.11 -2.45
C ILE A 115 -5.45 -2.37 -3.54
N GLU A 116 -5.22 -3.40 -4.35
CA GLU A 116 -6.24 -3.99 -5.21
C GLU A 116 -7.12 -4.91 -4.37
N THR A 117 -8.38 -4.58 -4.24
CA THR A 117 -9.35 -5.37 -3.46
C THR A 117 -9.93 -6.55 -4.24
N GLY A 118 -9.75 -6.57 -5.56
CA GLY A 118 -10.18 -7.56 -6.53
C GLY A 118 -10.30 -6.94 -7.92
N PHE A 119 -10.62 -7.75 -8.93
CA PHE A 119 -10.72 -7.31 -10.32
C PHE A 119 -12.16 -7.22 -10.79
N ILE A 120 -12.66 -6.01 -11.11
CA ILE A 120 -14.05 -5.82 -11.60
C ILE A 120 -14.31 -6.45 -12.97
N SER A 121 -13.29 -6.77 -13.75
CA SER A 121 -13.39 -7.55 -14.98
C SER A 121 -13.79 -9.02 -14.76
N ASN A 122 -13.67 -9.52 -13.52
CA ASN A 122 -14.14 -10.84 -13.12
C ASN A 122 -15.55 -10.72 -12.52
N PRO A 123 -16.60 -11.36 -13.12
CA PRO A 123 -17.98 -11.22 -12.66
C PRO A 123 -18.21 -11.63 -11.20
N ASP A 124 -17.58 -12.71 -10.76
CA ASP A 124 -17.73 -13.21 -9.39
C ASP A 124 -17.10 -12.23 -8.36
N GLU A 125 -16.01 -11.57 -8.73
CA GLU A 125 -15.39 -10.55 -7.90
C GLU A 125 -16.18 -9.25 -7.91
N ALA A 126 -16.67 -8.82 -9.08
CA ALA A 126 -17.50 -7.63 -9.19
C ALA A 126 -18.76 -7.75 -8.31
N GLU A 127 -19.46 -8.90 -8.34
CA GLU A 127 -20.60 -9.17 -7.46
C GLU A 127 -20.19 -9.12 -5.97
N ARG A 128 -19.07 -9.72 -5.62
CA ARG A 128 -18.57 -9.75 -4.25
C ARG A 128 -18.19 -8.36 -3.76
N LEU A 129 -17.48 -7.57 -4.60
CA LEU A 129 -17.08 -6.19 -4.31
C LEU A 129 -18.30 -5.24 -4.17
N ALA A 130 -19.41 -5.52 -4.83
CA ALA A 130 -20.66 -4.78 -4.65
C ALA A 130 -21.36 -5.07 -3.32
N SER A 131 -20.98 -6.13 -2.60
CA SER A 131 -21.60 -6.50 -1.33
C SER A 131 -21.09 -5.64 -0.17
N PRO A 132 -21.97 -4.89 0.57
CA PRO A 132 -21.56 -4.10 1.73
C PRO A 132 -20.92 -4.96 2.84
N ILE A 133 -21.35 -6.21 2.99
CA ILE A 133 -20.80 -7.14 3.98
C ILE A 133 -19.35 -7.49 3.62
N TYR A 134 -19.04 -7.67 2.35
CA TYR A 134 -17.69 -7.97 1.90
C TYR A 134 -16.80 -6.71 2.01
N GLN A 135 -17.31 -5.55 1.62
CA GLN A 135 -16.62 -4.27 1.76
C GLN A 135 -16.20 -4.01 3.22
N ASP A 136 -17.11 -4.23 4.19
CA ASP A 136 -16.79 -4.08 5.63
C ASP A 136 -15.71 -5.07 6.09
N LYS A 137 -15.76 -6.34 5.62
CA LYS A 137 -14.73 -7.34 5.94
C LYS A 137 -13.34 -6.91 5.42
N VAL A 138 -13.26 -6.45 4.18
CA VAL A 138 -12.02 -5.98 3.55
C VAL A 138 -11.50 -4.74 4.27
N ALA A 139 -12.36 -3.75 4.52
CA ALA A 139 -11.99 -2.52 5.23
C ALA A 139 -11.44 -2.80 6.63
N ARG A 140 -12.08 -3.72 7.38
CA ARG A 140 -11.58 -4.16 8.70
C ARG A 140 -10.25 -4.89 8.62
N ALA A 141 -10.01 -5.68 7.58
CA ALA A 141 -8.74 -6.36 7.37
C ALA A 141 -7.62 -5.34 7.10
N ILE A 142 -7.84 -4.40 6.19
CA ILE A 142 -6.91 -3.30 5.90
C ILE A 142 -6.59 -2.53 7.19
N ARG A 143 -7.61 -2.09 7.91
CA ARG A 143 -7.45 -1.37 9.18
C ARG A 143 -6.58 -2.15 10.18
N ARG A 144 -6.82 -3.47 10.36
CA ARG A 144 -6.02 -4.29 11.28
C ARG A 144 -4.55 -4.37 10.88
N GLY A 145 -4.26 -4.48 9.58
CA GLY A 145 -2.89 -4.46 9.07
C GLY A 145 -2.18 -3.14 9.41
N ILE A 146 -2.82 -2.01 9.13
CA ILE A 146 -2.32 -0.66 9.44
C ILE A 146 -2.14 -0.47 10.95
N GLN A 147 -3.13 -0.85 11.76
CA GLN A 147 -3.03 -0.76 13.23
C GLN A 147 -1.88 -1.60 13.78
N SER A 148 -1.64 -2.80 13.22
CA SER A 148 -0.53 -3.65 13.62
C SER A 148 0.83 -3.01 13.34
N TRP A 149 0.95 -2.24 12.27
CA TRP A 149 2.15 -1.47 11.97
C TRP A 149 2.38 -0.36 13.00
N PHE A 150 1.42 0.54 13.18
CA PHE A 150 1.55 1.66 14.10
C PHE A 150 1.71 1.23 15.58
N ALA A 151 1.13 0.09 15.98
CA ALA A 151 1.37 -0.47 17.30
C ALA A 151 2.82 -0.94 17.51
N ARG A 152 3.46 -1.44 16.43
CA ARG A 152 4.86 -1.91 16.48
C ARG A 152 5.88 -0.78 16.29
N GLN A 153 5.57 0.19 15.46
CA GLN A 153 6.45 1.28 15.06
C GLN A 153 5.67 2.61 15.01
N PRO A 154 5.23 3.14 16.17
CA PRO A 154 4.55 4.41 16.20
C PRO A 154 5.50 5.54 15.80
N PRO A 155 5.08 6.49 14.94
CA PRO A 155 5.91 7.63 14.56
C PRO A 155 6.31 8.46 15.78
N PRO A 156 7.56 8.95 15.85
CA PRO A 156 8.03 9.79 16.95
C PRO A 156 7.13 11.03 17.14
N GLY A 157 6.92 11.43 18.40
CA GLY A 157 6.10 12.58 18.75
C GLY A 157 4.59 12.36 18.69
N THR A 158 4.12 11.15 18.35
CA THR A 158 2.70 10.82 18.36
C THR A 158 2.20 10.32 19.72
N LEU A 159 0.88 10.41 19.96
CA LEU A 159 0.25 9.85 21.15
C LEU A 159 0.54 8.33 21.29
N LEU A 160 0.57 7.60 20.19
CA LEU A 160 0.90 6.16 20.20
C LEU A 160 2.33 5.90 20.66
N ALA A 161 3.30 6.70 20.23
CA ALA A 161 4.70 6.61 20.68
C ALA A 161 4.79 6.88 22.18
N TRP A 162 4.14 7.95 22.64
CA TRP A 162 4.10 8.30 24.06
C TRP A 162 3.46 7.20 24.92
N GLN A 163 2.31 6.65 24.52
CA GLN A 163 1.63 5.56 25.23
C GLN A 163 2.51 4.31 25.31
N ARG A 164 3.22 3.97 24.24
CA ARG A 164 4.16 2.84 24.23
C ARG A 164 5.31 3.03 25.21
N GLU A 165 5.89 4.24 25.29
CA GLU A 165 6.94 4.58 26.22
C GLU A 165 6.49 4.49 27.69
N GLN A 166 5.25 4.94 28.00
CA GLN A 166 4.70 4.83 29.35
C GLN A 166 4.48 3.37 29.76
N GLY A 167 3.88 2.56 28.90
CA GLY A 167 3.69 1.13 29.16
C GLY A 167 5.02 0.36 29.33
N ALA A 168 6.06 0.74 28.60
CA ALA A 168 7.40 0.15 28.79
C ALA A 168 8.04 0.54 30.14
N ARG A 169 7.80 1.75 30.64
CA ARG A 169 8.29 2.20 31.96
C ARG A 169 7.61 1.49 33.12
N GLU A 170 6.30 1.26 33.03
CA GLU A 170 5.56 0.53 34.08
C GLU A 170 6.03 -0.92 34.24
N VAL A 171 6.35 -1.60 33.13
CA VAL A 171 6.88 -2.98 33.14
C VAL A 171 8.29 -3.06 33.73
N THR A 172 9.08 -1.98 33.65
CA THR A 172 10.48 -1.96 34.17
C THR A 172 10.54 -1.70 35.68
N ILE A 173 9.45 -1.17 36.28
CA ILE A 173 9.40 -0.80 37.71
C ILE A 173 8.73 -1.91 38.57
N ALA A 174 8.10 -2.90 37.96
CA ALA A 174 7.46 -4.07 38.57
C ALA A 174 8.39 -5.28 38.63
#